data_79c34a5ad1c865e823e2045951e5da1f
#
_entry.id   79c34a5ad1c865e823e2045951e5da1f
#
_cell.length_a   1.000
_cell.length_b   1.000
_cell.length_c   1.000
_cell.angle_alpha   90.00
_cell.angle_beta   90.00
_cell.angle_gamma   90.00
#
_symmetry.space_group_name_H-M   'P 1'
#
loop_
_entity.id
_entity.type
_entity.pdbx_description
1 polymer ?
#
loop_
_entity_poly.entity_id
_entity_poly.type
_entity_poly.pdbx_seq_one_letter_code
_entity_poly.pdbx_strand_id
1 'polypeptide(L)'
;MSHQQIQVFILHLGAQQSIGPHDLRTMWSTACASRDIAVSRRTAGTQASGRPCYSLWAGRDFHRVAAEQRMRALLEARGYRFTLTSTVF
;
A
#
# COMPACT_ATOMS: atom_id res chain seq x y z
N MET A 1 -8.15 -22.43 -9.47
CA MET A 1 -6.75 -22.05 -9.20
C MET A 1 -6.69 -20.88 -8.26
N SER A 2 -5.90 -21.03 -7.26
CA SER A 2 -5.75 -19.94 -6.28
C SER A 2 -4.67 -18.97 -6.76
N HIS A 3 -4.99 -17.70 -6.72
CA HIS A 3 -4.01 -16.67 -6.92
C HIS A 3 -3.26 -16.47 -5.61
N GLN A 4 -1.95 -16.57 -5.66
CA GLN A 4 -1.14 -16.24 -4.51
C GLN A 4 -0.75 -14.78 -4.59
N GLN A 5 -1.24 -14.01 -3.63
CA GLN A 5 -0.81 -12.64 -3.46
C GLN A 5 0.28 -12.61 -2.41
N ILE A 6 1.27 -11.77 -2.64
CA ILE A 6 2.36 -11.58 -1.69
C ILE A 6 2.32 -10.14 -1.19
N GLN A 7 2.75 -9.96 0.05
CA GLN A 7 2.91 -8.63 0.59
C GLN A 7 4.13 -7.98 -0.05
N VAL A 8 3.94 -6.87 -0.72
CA VAL A 8 5.00 -6.25 -1.50
C VAL A 8 5.48 -4.95 -0.90
N PHE A 9 4.61 -4.22 -0.23
CA PHE A 9 4.96 -2.96 0.40
C PHE A 9 4.25 -2.81 1.72
N ILE A 10 4.85 -2.03 2.59
CA ILE A 10 4.20 -1.53 3.80
C ILE A 10 4.14 -0.02 3.67
N LEU A 11 2.95 0.53 3.81
CA LEU A 11 2.71 1.96 3.74
C LEU A 11 2.54 2.51 5.14
N HIS A 12 3.36 3.49 5.50
CA HIS A 12 3.22 4.23 6.75
C HIS A 12 2.78 5.64 6.41
N LEU A 13 1.72 6.11 7.03
CA LEU A 13 1.27 7.49 6.87
C LEU A 13 1.77 8.35 8.02
N GLY A 14 1.77 9.64 7.82
CA GLY A 14 2.08 10.59 8.87
C GLY A 14 1.02 10.55 9.97
N ALA A 15 1.38 11.08 11.13
CA ALA A 15 0.45 11.19 12.23
C ALA A 15 -0.77 12.01 11.79
N GLN A 16 -1.95 11.60 12.24
CA GLN A 16 -3.22 12.27 11.94
C GLN A 16 -3.67 12.14 10.48
N GLN A 17 -3.03 11.29 9.71
CA GLN A 17 -3.48 10.97 8.36
C GLN A 17 -3.99 9.54 8.31
N SER A 18 -4.99 9.31 7.48
CA SER A 18 -5.51 7.97 7.26
C SER A 18 -6.12 7.87 5.87
N ILE A 19 -6.19 6.65 5.37
CA ILE A 19 -6.86 6.38 4.08
C ILE A 19 -7.92 5.33 4.34
N GLY A 20 -9.12 5.57 3.86
CA GLY A 20 -10.16 4.56 3.94
C GLY A 20 -9.78 3.33 3.12
N PRO A 21 -10.25 2.13 3.51
CA PRO A 21 -9.87 0.90 2.80
C PRO A 21 -10.27 0.91 1.33
N HIS A 22 -11.41 1.48 1.02
CA HIS A 22 -11.85 1.57 -0.38
C HIS A 22 -10.92 2.46 -1.20
N ASP A 23 -10.59 3.63 -0.67
CA ASP A 23 -9.72 4.57 -1.38
C ASP A 23 -8.32 3.98 -1.56
N LEU A 24 -7.79 3.35 -0.53
CA LEU A 24 -6.47 2.74 -0.60
C LEU A 24 -6.46 1.63 -1.65
N ARG A 25 -7.49 0.81 -1.67
CA ARG A 25 -7.60 -0.27 -2.65
C ARG A 25 -7.66 0.29 -4.06
N THR A 26 -8.43 1.35 -4.28
CA THR A 26 -8.53 1.99 -5.59
C THR A 26 -7.18 2.53 -6.04
N MET A 27 -6.48 3.22 -5.15
CA MET A 27 -5.16 3.76 -5.45
C MET A 27 -4.16 2.66 -5.78
N TRP A 28 -4.15 1.61 -4.98
CA TRP A 28 -3.20 0.51 -5.17
C TRP A 28 -3.50 -0.27 -6.44
N SER A 29 -4.79 -0.51 -6.73
CA SER A 29 -5.20 -1.15 -7.96
C SER A 29 -4.76 -0.34 -9.19
N THR A 30 -4.90 0.97 -9.12
CA THR A 30 -4.46 1.87 -10.19
C THR A 30 -2.95 1.81 -10.36
N ALA A 31 -2.22 1.83 -9.25
CA ALA A 31 -0.77 1.78 -9.27
C ALA A 31 -0.25 0.49 -9.89
N CYS A 32 -0.89 -0.63 -9.57
CA CYS A 32 -0.50 -1.93 -10.11
C CYS A 32 -1.05 -2.19 -11.49
N ALA A 33 -2.01 -1.38 -11.95
CA ALA A 33 -2.74 -1.61 -13.19
C ALA A 33 -3.36 -3.01 -13.21
N SER A 34 -3.89 -3.44 -12.06
CA SER A 34 -4.42 -4.79 -11.91
C SER A 34 -5.42 -4.81 -10.77
N ARG A 35 -6.37 -5.72 -10.87
CA ARG A 35 -7.32 -5.99 -9.79
C ARG A 35 -6.83 -7.06 -8.82
N ASP A 36 -5.73 -7.74 -9.18
CA ASP A 36 -5.17 -8.79 -8.35
C ASP A 36 -4.31 -8.19 -7.24
N ILE A 37 -4.97 -7.42 -6.39
CA ILE A 37 -4.33 -6.73 -5.27
C ILE A 37 -5.18 -6.87 -4.02
N ALA A 38 -4.57 -6.63 -2.89
CA ALA A 38 -5.28 -6.53 -1.63
C ALA A 38 -4.59 -5.50 -0.75
N VAL A 39 -5.36 -4.91 0.13
CA VAL A 39 -4.83 -3.98 1.10
C VAL A 39 -5.39 -4.35 2.47
N SER A 40 -4.61 -4.15 3.51
CA SER A 40 -5.09 -4.37 4.86
C SER A 40 -4.43 -3.37 5.79
N ARG A 41 -5.18 -2.95 6.81
CA ARG A 41 -4.63 -2.09 7.84
C ARG A 41 -3.94 -2.95 8.88
N ARG A 42 -2.73 -2.59 9.21
CA ARG A 42 -2.01 -3.26 10.28
C ARG A 42 -2.37 -2.60 11.59
N THR A 43 -2.81 -3.43 12.52
CA THR A 43 -3.18 -2.96 13.84
C THR A 43 -2.23 -3.51 14.88
N ALA A 44 -0.96 -3.59 14.55
CA ALA A 44 0.02 -4.05 15.51
C ALA A 44 -0.07 -3.15 16.75
N GLY A 45 -0.47 -3.74 17.85
CA GLY A 45 -0.78 -2.99 19.05
C GLY A 45 0.40 -2.32 19.73
N THR A 46 1.57 -2.44 19.15
CA THR A 46 2.77 -1.84 19.70
C THR A 46 3.13 -0.54 19.04
N GLN A 47 2.23 0.01 18.21
CA GLN A 47 2.51 1.25 17.51
C GLN A 47 2.36 2.42 18.46
N ALA A 48 3.43 2.74 19.12
CA ALA A 48 3.43 3.86 20.06
C ALA A 48 3.27 5.20 19.37
N SER A 49 3.56 5.26 18.08
CA SER A 49 3.49 6.52 17.33
C SER A 49 2.08 6.91 16.91
N GLY A 50 1.13 5.99 16.96
CA GLY A 50 -0.21 6.24 16.47
C GLY A 50 -0.31 6.44 14.98
N ARG A 51 0.73 6.14 14.23
CA ARG A 51 0.72 6.31 12.78
C ARG A 51 0.05 5.12 12.12
N PRO A 52 -0.89 5.37 11.19
CA PRO A 52 -1.50 4.27 10.45
C PRO A 52 -0.47 3.53 9.60
N CYS A 53 -0.64 2.24 9.53
CA CYS A 53 0.25 1.36 8.77
C CYS A 53 -0.60 0.38 7.99
N TYR A 54 -0.28 0.20 6.73
CA TYR A 54 -1.06 -0.63 5.82
C TYR A 54 -0.15 -1.60 5.10
N SER A 55 -0.66 -2.82 4.86
CA SER A 55 0.03 -3.80 4.03
C SER A 55 -0.57 -3.78 2.64
N LEU A 56 0.29 -3.76 1.63
CA LEU A 56 -0.12 -3.77 0.23
C LEU A 56 0.30 -5.10 -0.38
N TRP A 57 -0.65 -5.80 -0.95
CA TRP A 57 -0.48 -7.12 -1.51
C TRP A 57 -0.73 -7.09 -3.00
N ALA A 58 -0.01 -7.89 -3.76
CA ALA A 58 -0.21 -8.00 -5.20
C ALA A 58 0.10 -9.40 -5.68
N GLY A 59 -0.42 -9.74 -6.85
CA GLY A 59 -0.09 -10.98 -7.50
C GLY A 59 1.35 -10.96 -8.01
N ARG A 60 1.86 -12.11 -8.42
CA ARG A 60 3.26 -12.25 -8.82
C ARG A 60 3.61 -11.50 -10.09
N ASP A 61 2.61 -11.15 -10.89
CA ASP A 61 2.83 -10.54 -12.19
C ASP A 61 2.98 -9.03 -12.13
N PHE A 62 2.91 -8.44 -10.96
CA PHE A 62 2.96 -6.99 -10.87
C PHE A 62 4.38 -6.47 -11.13
N HIS A 63 4.44 -5.26 -11.67
CA HIS A 63 5.71 -4.58 -11.92
C HIS A 63 6.06 -3.71 -10.73
N ARG A 64 6.96 -4.19 -9.89
CA ARG A 64 7.26 -3.55 -8.61
C ARG A 64 7.69 -2.10 -8.75
N VAL A 65 8.62 -1.82 -9.65
CA VAL A 65 9.17 -0.47 -9.79
C VAL A 65 8.10 0.49 -10.29
N ALA A 66 7.36 0.09 -11.31
CA ALA A 66 6.32 0.94 -11.86
C ALA A 66 5.19 1.16 -10.86
N ALA A 67 4.80 0.10 -10.15
CA ALA A 67 3.75 0.21 -9.14
C ALA A 67 4.16 1.14 -8.01
N GLU A 68 5.40 1.03 -7.57
CA GLU A 68 5.91 1.90 -6.52
C GLU A 68 5.88 3.36 -6.94
N GLN A 69 6.37 3.64 -8.15
CA GLN A 69 6.41 5.01 -8.65
C GLN A 69 5.01 5.60 -8.77
N ARG A 70 4.07 4.82 -9.29
CA ARG A 70 2.69 5.28 -9.43
C ARG A 70 2.03 5.49 -8.09
N MET A 71 2.26 4.60 -7.14
CA MET A 71 1.68 4.73 -5.81
C MET A 71 2.23 5.97 -5.11
N ARG A 72 3.53 6.22 -5.21
CA ARG A 72 4.13 7.43 -4.65
C ARG A 72 3.50 8.68 -5.27
N ALA A 73 3.34 8.69 -6.58
CA ALA A 73 2.76 9.84 -7.26
C ALA A 73 1.31 10.08 -6.82
N LEU A 74 0.53 9.03 -6.68
CA LEU A 74 -0.85 9.14 -6.23
C LEU A 74 -0.94 9.68 -4.80
N LEU A 75 -0.09 9.19 -3.92
CA LEU A 75 -0.08 9.64 -2.53
C LEU A 75 0.37 11.10 -2.43
N GLU A 76 1.40 11.47 -3.19
CA GLU A 76 1.88 12.84 -3.20
C GLU A 76 0.84 13.81 -3.77
N ALA A 77 0.16 13.39 -4.82
CA ALA A 77 -0.87 14.23 -5.43
C ALA A 77 -2.03 14.51 -4.47
N ARG A 78 -2.26 13.62 -3.52
CA ARG A 78 -3.31 13.80 -2.51
C ARG A 78 -2.81 14.46 -1.24
N GLY A 79 -1.53 14.81 -1.17
CA GLY A 79 -0.98 15.51 -0.03
C GLY A 79 -0.66 14.64 1.16
N TYR A 80 -0.55 13.34 0.98
CA TYR A 80 -0.17 12.46 2.09
C TYR A 80 1.31 12.52 2.36
N ARG A 81 1.65 12.48 3.64
CA ARG A 81 3.02 12.21 4.07
C ARG A 81 3.12 10.72 4.33
N PHE A 82 4.10 10.08 3.71
CA PHE A 82 4.16 8.63 3.75
C PHE A 82 5.58 8.10 3.63
N THR A 83 5.73 6.86 4.05
CA THR A 83 6.91 6.05 3.76
C THR A 83 6.41 4.75 3.16
N LEU A 84 6.96 4.38 2.02
CA LEU A 84 6.59 3.17 1.31
C LEU A 84 7.80 2.24 1.31
N THR A 85 7.70 1.16 2.06
CA THR A 85 8.80 0.23 2.27
C THR A 85 8.55 -1.05 1.49
N SER A 86 9.54 -1.46 0.70
CA SER A 86 9.44 -2.72 -0.03
C SER A 86 9.70 -3.88 0.91
N THR A 87 8.85 -4.91 0.81
CA THR A 87 9.03 -6.15 1.56
C THR A 87 9.42 -7.32 0.67
N VAL A 88 9.65 -7.05 -0.61
CA VAL A 88 10.03 -8.08 -1.59
C VAL A 88 11.49 -7.86 -1.97
N PHE A 89 12.22 -8.95 -2.06
CA PHE A 89 13.64 -8.91 -2.42
C PHE A 89 13.84 -9.23 -3.89
#